data_7855339b10ad7edbdb40b5aaaf682c11
#
_entry.id   7855339b10ad7edbdb40b5aaaf682c11
#
_cell.length_a   1.000
_cell.length_b   1.000
_cell.length_c   1.000
_cell.angle_alpha   90.00
_cell.angle_beta   90.00
_cell.angle_gamma   90.00
#
_symmetry.space_group_name_H-M   'P 1'
#
loop_
_entity.id
_entity.type
_entity.pdbx_description
1 polymer ?
#
loop_
_entity_poly.entity_id
_entity_poly.type
_entity_poly.pdbx_seq_one_letter_code
_entity_poly.pdbx_strand_id
1 'polypeptide(L)'
;MRIRTIITALCLLVLTFAAKAEQGDTIAIRPVGSAFVMELGKARNIDTYLSPIRYTGYHIGIGYEHIRATRFNPQKWVNQLEVSLTYDHIENLVKNNTMHYLQADIDWRMMRRYKNIFTPGLDIFVGSNFNIDGGINYNPRNSNNVCSPQINIGIGISAIALYRFKIGKLPITARYQPSIPVLGVYYLPDYDQSFYEIYLGNYKDAVNFGWWGNRFDIENLITFDLHLGSAALRLGYKNEATTIWKNNISVRKCIHSLVLGISWESVRFNPRKGIPKNAKYISALY
;
A
#
# COMPACT_ATOMS: atom_id res chain seq x y z
N MET A 1 -2.74 34.45 -1.23
CA MET A 1 -3.19 34.36 -2.65
C MET A 1 -2.50 33.22 -3.42
N ARG A 2 -1.25 32.85 -3.17
CA ARG A 2 -0.50 31.83 -3.94
C ARG A 2 -0.95 30.36 -3.74
N ILE A 3 -1.41 29.96 -2.55
CA ILE A 3 -1.82 28.56 -2.27
C ILE A 3 -3.11 28.18 -3.02
N ARG A 4 -4.08 29.06 -3.10
CA ARG A 4 -5.33 28.82 -3.86
C ARG A 4 -5.07 28.59 -5.36
N THR A 5 -4.14 29.34 -5.93
CA THR A 5 -3.76 29.21 -7.35
C THR A 5 -3.09 27.88 -7.63
N ILE A 6 -2.23 27.38 -6.71
CA ILE A 6 -1.57 26.08 -6.86
C ILE A 6 -2.57 24.94 -6.75
N ILE A 7 -3.51 25.00 -5.81
CA ILE A 7 -4.56 23.97 -5.65
C ILE A 7 -5.47 23.95 -6.88
N THR A 8 -5.85 25.12 -7.41
CA THR A 8 -6.68 25.22 -8.64
C THR A 8 -5.93 24.67 -9.85
N ALA A 9 -4.63 24.94 -9.98
CA ALA A 9 -3.80 24.40 -11.06
C ALA A 9 -3.65 22.89 -10.96
N LEU A 10 -3.47 22.33 -9.74
CA LEU A 10 -3.42 20.90 -9.51
C LEU A 10 -4.76 20.20 -9.85
N CYS A 11 -5.86 20.79 -9.44
CA CYS A 11 -7.22 20.30 -9.79
C CYS A 11 -7.48 20.37 -11.29
N LEU A 12 -7.05 21.41 -11.99
CA LEU A 12 -7.17 21.54 -13.45
C LEU A 12 -6.30 20.51 -14.17
N LEU A 13 -5.10 20.22 -13.69
CA LEU A 13 -4.23 19.18 -14.25
C LEU A 13 -4.86 17.79 -14.15
N VAL A 14 -5.52 17.47 -13.04
CA VAL A 14 -6.25 16.20 -12.85
C VAL A 14 -7.47 16.12 -13.77
N LEU A 15 -8.16 17.24 -14.04
CA LEU A 15 -9.34 17.28 -14.89
C LEU A 15 -9.03 17.17 -16.40
N THR A 16 -7.85 17.61 -16.86
CA THR A 16 -7.45 17.50 -18.27
C THR A 16 -7.13 16.06 -18.70
N PHE A 17 -6.84 15.14 -17.76
CA PHE A 17 -6.69 13.72 -18.07
C PHE A 17 -8.03 12.97 -18.27
N ALA A 18 -9.16 13.59 -17.96
CA ALA A 18 -10.49 12.95 -18.01
C ALA A 18 -11.18 12.95 -19.39
N ALA A 19 -10.63 13.61 -20.39
CA ALA A 19 -11.34 13.81 -21.67
C ALA A 19 -10.60 13.23 -22.87
N LYS A 20 -10.77 11.93 -23.12
CA LYS A 20 -10.98 11.32 -24.43
C LYS A 20 -11.45 9.88 -24.23
N ALA A 21 -12.75 9.71 -24.05
CA ALA A 21 -13.40 8.43 -24.24
C ALA A 21 -13.42 8.15 -25.76
N GLU A 22 -12.65 7.18 -26.20
CA GLU A 22 -12.77 6.60 -27.53
C GLU A 22 -14.13 5.91 -27.60
N GLN A 23 -15.08 6.52 -28.31
CA GLN A 23 -16.40 5.95 -28.61
C GLN A 23 -16.22 4.84 -29.64
N GLY A 24 -16.05 3.62 -29.16
CA GLY A 24 -16.24 2.41 -29.98
C GLY A 24 -17.49 1.67 -29.50
N ASP A 25 -18.27 1.11 -30.39
CA ASP A 25 -19.51 0.32 -30.13
C ASP A 25 -19.31 -0.92 -29.25
N THR A 26 -18.12 -1.16 -28.71
CA THR A 26 -17.77 -2.29 -27.88
C THR A 26 -17.98 -1.99 -26.40
N ILE A 27 -18.89 -2.73 -25.76
CA ILE A 27 -19.12 -2.60 -24.31
C ILE A 27 -18.00 -3.30 -23.55
N ALA A 28 -17.15 -2.51 -22.87
CA ALA A 28 -16.08 -3.06 -22.04
C ALA A 28 -16.64 -3.61 -20.72
N ILE A 29 -16.62 -4.93 -20.55
CA ILE A 29 -16.83 -5.59 -19.26
C ILE A 29 -15.48 -5.60 -18.54
N ARG A 30 -15.44 -4.99 -17.35
CA ARG A 30 -14.24 -4.82 -16.56
C ARG A 30 -14.36 -5.63 -15.27
N PRO A 31 -13.83 -6.85 -15.23
CA PRO A 31 -13.79 -7.65 -14.02
C PRO A 31 -13.08 -6.91 -12.89
N VAL A 32 -13.48 -7.24 -11.68
CA VAL A 32 -12.85 -6.80 -10.45
C VAL A 32 -11.98 -7.95 -9.97
N GLY A 33 -10.67 -7.74 -9.96
CA GLY A 33 -9.76 -8.61 -9.23
C GLY A 33 -9.81 -8.27 -7.75
N SER A 34 -9.96 -9.27 -6.91
CA SER A 34 -9.98 -9.14 -5.46
C SER A 34 -9.05 -10.18 -4.84
N ALA A 35 -8.43 -9.85 -3.72
CA ALA A 35 -7.71 -10.82 -2.92
C ALA A 35 -7.86 -10.52 -1.42
N PHE A 36 -7.97 -11.58 -0.62
CA PHE A 36 -7.70 -11.54 0.81
C PHE A 36 -6.36 -12.16 1.08
N VAL A 37 -5.56 -11.49 1.90
CA VAL A 37 -4.21 -11.93 2.27
C VAL A 37 -4.04 -11.91 3.78
N MET A 38 -3.20 -12.80 4.26
CA MET A 38 -2.68 -12.85 5.61
C MET A 38 -1.15 -12.73 5.54
N GLU A 39 -0.58 -11.95 6.42
CA GLU A 39 0.86 -11.74 6.56
C GLU A 39 1.35 -12.36 7.85
N LEU A 40 2.45 -13.13 7.78
CA LEU A 40 3.09 -13.75 8.93
C LEU A 40 4.59 -13.52 8.82
N GLY A 41 5.18 -12.86 9.81
CA GLY A 41 6.57 -12.47 9.64
C GLY A 41 7.28 -12.03 10.92
N LYS A 42 8.29 -11.23 10.69
CA LYS A 42 9.11 -10.61 11.74
C LYS A 42 9.18 -9.11 11.51
N ALA A 43 8.99 -8.38 12.61
CA ALA A 43 9.18 -6.95 12.66
C ALA A 43 10.45 -6.62 13.48
N ARG A 44 11.10 -5.55 13.04
CA ARG A 44 12.20 -4.90 13.76
C ARG A 44 11.89 -3.42 13.83
N ASN A 45 11.91 -2.87 15.05
CA ASN A 45 11.56 -1.47 15.27
C ASN A 45 12.58 -0.81 16.20
N ILE A 46 12.92 0.43 15.90
CA ILE A 46 13.60 1.40 16.77
C ILE A 46 12.75 2.66 16.72
N ASP A 47 12.26 3.09 17.87
CA ASP A 47 11.55 4.36 18.01
C ASP A 47 12.18 5.09 19.20
N THR A 48 13.08 6.02 18.90
CA THR A 48 13.85 6.71 19.95
C THR A 48 13.00 7.65 20.82
N TYR A 49 11.80 8.00 20.39
CA TYR A 49 10.85 8.71 21.23
C TYR A 49 10.39 7.86 22.42
N LEU A 50 10.18 6.54 22.21
CA LEU A 50 9.80 5.60 23.26
C LEU A 50 10.98 4.93 23.93
N SER A 51 11.97 4.53 23.12
CA SER A 51 13.15 3.79 23.61
C SER A 51 14.27 3.80 22.57
N PRO A 52 15.52 4.11 22.97
CA PRO A 52 16.64 4.16 22.04
C PRO A 52 17.15 2.80 21.59
N ILE A 53 16.64 1.70 22.15
CA ILE A 53 17.09 0.33 21.84
C ILE A 53 16.19 -0.31 20.78
N ARG A 54 16.73 -1.33 20.11
CA ARG A 54 16.02 -2.10 19.11
C ARG A 54 15.11 -3.15 19.72
N TYR A 55 13.91 -3.25 19.16
CA TYR A 55 12.93 -4.31 19.44
C TYR A 55 12.75 -5.19 18.21
N THR A 56 12.57 -6.49 18.44
CA THR A 56 12.33 -7.47 17.36
C THR A 56 11.30 -8.49 17.82
N GLY A 57 10.48 -8.98 16.89
CA GLY A 57 9.47 -9.98 17.24
C GLY A 57 8.59 -10.38 16.09
N TYR A 58 7.36 -10.76 16.40
CA TYR A 58 6.41 -11.28 15.44
C TYR A 58 5.60 -10.16 14.78
N HIS A 59 5.32 -10.37 13.51
CA HIS A 59 4.43 -9.57 12.70
C HIS A 59 3.30 -10.45 12.19
N ILE A 60 2.06 -9.95 12.32
CA ILE A 60 0.88 -10.54 11.71
C ILE A 60 0.07 -9.43 11.04
N GLY A 61 -0.54 -9.74 9.90
CA GLY A 61 -1.35 -8.79 9.16
C GLY A 61 -2.47 -9.48 8.40
N ILE A 62 -3.49 -8.70 8.09
CA ILE A 62 -4.57 -9.06 7.16
C ILE A 62 -4.74 -7.93 6.16
N GLY A 63 -5.02 -8.27 4.91
CA GLY A 63 -5.20 -7.29 3.85
C GLY A 63 -6.27 -7.69 2.85
N TYR A 64 -6.82 -6.67 2.22
CA TYR A 64 -7.76 -6.81 1.11
C TYR A 64 -7.28 -5.97 -0.07
N GLU A 65 -7.19 -6.58 -1.23
CA GLU A 65 -6.88 -5.94 -2.50
C GLU A 65 -8.10 -5.88 -3.41
N HIS A 66 -8.28 -4.76 -4.07
CA HIS A 66 -9.27 -4.53 -5.11
C HIS A 66 -8.58 -3.89 -6.31
N ILE A 67 -8.56 -4.55 -7.45
CA ILE A 67 -7.94 -4.04 -8.67
C ILE A 67 -8.90 -4.10 -9.85
N ARG A 68 -8.95 -3.03 -10.65
CA ARG A 68 -9.87 -2.94 -11.78
C ARG A 68 -9.34 -2.04 -12.89
N ALA A 69 -9.62 -2.38 -14.14
CA ALA A 69 -9.41 -1.48 -15.27
C ALA A 69 -10.29 -0.22 -15.15
N THR A 70 -9.78 0.96 -15.48
CA THR A 70 -10.49 2.25 -15.34
C THR A 70 -11.64 2.40 -16.35
N ARG A 71 -12.55 3.34 -16.11
CA ARG A 71 -13.69 3.60 -17.02
C ARG A 71 -13.27 4.36 -18.27
N PHE A 72 -12.36 5.33 -18.11
CA PHE A 72 -11.98 6.24 -19.20
C PHE A 72 -11.07 5.60 -20.24
N ASN A 73 -10.21 4.66 -19.87
CA ASN A 73 -9.39 3.90 -20.79
C ASN A 73 -9.03 2.52 -20.19
N PRO A 74 -9.94 1.54 -20.28
CA PRO A 74 -9.80 0.26 -19.61
C PRO A 74 -8.66 -0.61 -20.15
N GLN A 75 -8.17 -0.32 -21.37
CA GLN A 75 -7.05 -1.07 -21.95
C GLN A 75 -5.70 -0.63 -21.42
N LYS A 76 -5.58 0.65 -21.02
CA LYS A 76 -4.30 1.28 -20.67
C LYS A 76 -4.17 1.62 -19.18
N TRP A 77 -5.28 1.81 -18.46
CA TRP A 77 -5.24 2.28 -17.08
C TRP A 77 -5.93 1.34 -16.11
N VAL A 78 -5.28 1.14 -14.99
CA VAL A 78 -5.73 0.27 -13.91
C VAL A 78 -5.73 1.05 -12.59
N ASN A 79 -6.76 0.80 -11.80
CA ASN A 79 -6.93 1.33 -10.46
C ASN A 79 -6.82 0.17 -9.47
N GLN A 80 -6.04 0.33 -8.42
CA GLN A 80 -5.86 -0.61 -7.33
C GLN A 80 -6.12 0.09 -6.01
N LEU A 81 -6.86 -0.55 -5.13
CA LEU A 81 -7.04 -0.18 -3.73
C LEU A 81 -6.58 -1.35 -2.87
N GLU A 82 -5.77 -1.07 -1.90
CA GLU A 82 -5.29 -2.02 -0.92
C GLU A 82 -5.57 -1.47 0.48
N VAL A 83 -6.08 -2.29 1.36
CA VAL A 83 -6.34 -1.94 2.77
C VAL A 83 -5.77 -3.05 3.62
N SER A 84 -4.99 -2.69 4.62
CA SER A 84 -4.39 -3.65 5.54
C SER A 84 -4.50 -3.21 7.00
N LEU A 85 -4.46 -4.19 7.88
CA LEU A 85 -4.34 -4.03 9.32
C LEU A 85 -3.26 -4.97 9.81
N THR A 86 -2.27 -4.42 10.51
CA THR A 86 -1.09 -5.15 10.96
C THR A 86 -0.86 -4.97 12.45
N TYR A 87 -0.29 -5.98 13.08
CA TYR A 87 0.08 -5.98 14.48
C TYR A 87 1.46 -6.60 14.68
N ASP A 88 2.33 -5.87 15.40
CA ASP A 88 3.66 -6.32 15.80
C ASP A 88 3.72 -6.51 17.31
N HIS A 89 4.21 -7.67 17.74
CA HIS A 89 4.61 -7.95 19.10
C HIS A 89 6.13 -8.10 19.14
N ILE A 90 6.80 -7.11 19.67
CA ILE A 90 8.25 -6.98 19.60
C ILE A 90 8.85 -6.79 20.99
N GLU A 91 10.00 -7.44 21.22
CA GLU A 91 10.72 -7.42 22.48
C GLU A 91 12.14 -6.87 22.28
N ASN A 92 12.71 -6.30 23.33
CA ASN A 92 14.11 -5.92 23.33
C ASN A 92 15.03 -7.16 23.45
N LEU A 93 16.33 -6.98 23.23
CA LEU A 93 17.31 -8.08 23.21
C LEU A 93 17.32 -8.91 24.51
N VAL A 94 17.15 -8.28 25.67
CA VAL A 94 17.14 -8.95 26.99
C VAL A 94 15.75 -9.47 27.39
N LYS A 95 14.73 -9.30 26.55
CA LYS A 95 13.34 -9.74 26.74
C LYS A 95 12.70 -9.26 28.05
N ASN A 96 13.13 -8.13 28.56
CA ASN A 96 12.56 -7.52 29.76
C ASN A 96 11.60 -6.36 29.48
N ASN A 97 11.42 -5.98 28.21
CA ASN A 97 10.45 -4.99 27.77
C ASN A 97 9.86 -5.36 26.42
N THR A 98 8.56 -5.14 26.29
CA THR A 98 7.76 -5.47 25.10
C THR A 98 7.12 -4.19 24.55
N MET A 99 7.08 -4.05 23.24
CA MET A 99 6.29 -3.05 22.53
C MET A 99 5.25 -3.73 21.65
N HIS A 100 4.13 -3.05 21.47
CA HIS A 100 3.04 -3.45 20.62
C HIS A 100 2.81 -2.36 19.58
N TYR A 101 2.82 -2.72 18.31
CA TYR A 101 2.53 -1.78 17.24
C TYR A 101 1.32 -2.25 16.45
N LEU A 102 0.29 -1.41 16.40
CA LEU A 102 -0.92 -1.63 15.60
C LEU A 102 -0.94 -0.57 14.49
N GLN A 103 -1.14 -0.99 13.24
CA GLN A 103 -1.17 -0.09 12.09
C GLN A 103 -2.29 -0.48 11.13
N ALA A 104 -2.96 0.53 10.58
CA ALA A 104 -3.89 0.41 9.47
C ALA A 104 -3.38 1.23 8.28
N ASP A 105 -3.45 0.65 7.08
CA ASP A 105 -2.96 1.24 5.85
C ASP A 105 -4.04 1.22 4.78
N ILE A 106 -4.10 2.29 4.00
CA ILE A 106 -4.92 2.41 2.80
C ILE A 106 -4.04 2.94 1.69
N ASP A 107 -3.85 2.13 0.66
CA ASP A 107 -3.11 2.48 -0.55
C ASP A 107 -4.04 2.51 -1.76
N TRP A 108 -4.08 3.64 -2.43
CA TRP A 108 -4.77 3.79 -3.70
C TRP A 108 -3.77 4.08 -4.79
N ARG A 109 -3.75 3.24 -5.83
CA ARG A 109 -2.79 3.32 -6.94
C ARG A 109 -3.51 3.47 -8.26
N MET A 110 -3.02 4.37 -9.10
CA MET A 110 -3.46 4.56 -10.47
C MET A 110 -2.28 4.35 -11.41
N MET A 111 -2.34 3.29 -12.22
CA MET A 111 -1.19 2.82 -12.99
C MET A 111 -1.53 2.68 -14.46
N ARG A 112 -0.60 3.04 -15.31
CA ARG A 112 -0.65 2.78 -16.75
C ARG A 112 -0.05 1.43 -17.06
N ARG A 113 -0.77 0.64 -17.84
CA ARG A 113 -0.41 -0.72 -18.25
C ARG A 113 0.32 -0.70 -19.60
N TYR A 114 1.41 -1.39 -19.67
CA TYR A 114 2.18 -1.69 -20.85
C TYR A 114 2.23 -3.20 -21.03
N LYS A 115 1.62 -3.71 -22.11
CA LYS A 115 1.46 -5.16 -22.35
C LYS A 115 2.61 -5.72 -23.14
N ASN A 116 2.99 -6.97 -22.82
CA ASN A 116 3.99 -7.76 -23.56
C ASN A 116 5.32 -7.02 -23.78
N ILE A 117 5.79 -6.31 -22.76
CA ILE A 117 7.08 -5.61 -22.81
C ILE A 117 8.20 -6.63 -22.71
N PHE A 118 9.17 -6.56 -23.62
CA PHE A 118 10.34 -7.44 -23.75
C PHE A 118 10.02 -8.90 -24.09
N THR A 119 8.96 -9.50 -23.54
CA THR A 119 8.59 -10.90 -23.79
C THR A 119 7.07 -11.08 -23.71
N PRO A 120 6.49 -12.03 -24.50
CA PRO A 120 5.08 -12.37 -24.36
C PRO A 120 4.75 -12.80 -22.93
N GLY A 121 3.64 -12.32 -22.40
CA GLY A 121 3.17 -12.63 -21.04
C GLY A 121 3.70 -11.73 -19.94
N LEU A 122 4.66 -10.83 -20.22
CA LEU A 122 5.14 -9.82 -19.28
C LEU A 122 4.42 -8.49 -19.48
N ASP A 123 3.61 -8.10 -18.52
CA ASP A 123 2.98 -6.77 -18.47
C ASP A 123 3.65 -5.93 -17.38
N ILE A 124 3.89 -4.67 -17.68
CA ILE A 124 4.43 -3.69 -16.73
C ILE A 124 3.39 -2.61 -16.49
N PHE A 125 3.19 -2.26 -15.24
CA PHE A 125 2.35 -1.16 -14.82
C PHE A 125 3.21 -0.15 -14.07
N VAL A 126 3.05 1.13 -14.36
CA VAL A 126 3.75 2.21 -13.67
C VAL A 126 2.77 3.34 -13.41
N GLY A 127 2.81 3.90 -12.23
CA GLY A 127 1.94 5.01 -11.89
C GLY A 127 2.21 5.60 -10.52
N SER A 128 1.25 6.38 -10.06
CA SER A 128 1.28 7.00 -8.75
C SER A 128 0.52 6.17 -7.73
N ASN A 129 0.96 6.26 -6.47
CA ASN A 129 0.19 5.84 -5.31
C ASN A 129 -0.13 7.03 -4.41
N PHE A 130 -1.25 6.95 -3.74
CA PHE A 130 -1.65 7.76 -2.62
C PHE A 130 -1.84 6.83 -1.43
N ASN A 131 -1.14 7.09 -0.33
CA ASN A 131 -1.21 6.27 0.86
C ASN A 131 -1.66 7.08 2.06
N ILE A 132 -2.43 6.43 2.93
CA ILE A 132 -2.75 6.89 4.27
C ILE A 132 -2.40 5.73 5.18
N ASP A 133 -1.50 5.94 6.10
CA ASP A 133 -1.19 4.99 7.15
C ASP A 133 -1.34 5.62 8.52
N GLY A 134 -1.84 4.86 9.47
CA GLY A 134 -1.99 5.28 10.85
C GLY A 134 -1.68 4.13 11.80
N GLY A 135 -0.78 4.38 12.75
CA GLY A 135 -0.38 3.38 13.71
C GLY A 135 -0.12 3.93 15.10
N ILE A 136 -0.11 3.04 16.07
CA ILE A 136 0.21 3.33 17.47
C ILE A 136 1.26 2.36 17.94
N ASN A 137 2.40 2.89 18.36
CA ASN A 137 3.43 2.13 19.04
C ASN A 137 3.24 2.29 20.55
N TYR A 138 3.00 1.19 21.26
CA TYR A 138 2.67 1.15 22.68
C TYR A 138 3.75 0.42 23.47
N ASN A 139 4.36 1.12 24.42
CA ASN A 139 5.34 0.58 25.36
C ASN A 139 4.84 0.68 26.79
N PRO A 140 4.29 -0.38 27.39
CA PRO A 140 3.67 -0.35 28.71
C PRO A 140 4.63 -0.05 29.86
N ARG A 141 5.95 -0.20 29.64
CA ARG A 141 6.96 0.11 30.67
C ARG A 141 7.50 1.53 30.62
N ASN A 142 7.15 2.28 29.61
CA ASN A 142 7.53 3.69 29.54
C ASN A 142 6.50 4.53 30.32
N SER A 143 6.86 4.99 31.49
CA SER A 143 5.96 5.73 32.38
C SER A 143 5.62 7.15 31.86
N ASN A 144 6.50 7.74 31.09
CA ASN A 144 6.37 9.13 30.63
C ASN A 144 5.63 9.23 29.29
N ASN A 145 6.01 8.38 28.33
CA ASN A 145 5.44 8.34 26.99
C ASN A 145 5.08 6.89 26.67
N VAL A 146 3.90 6.44 27.06
CA VAL A 146 3.46 5.05 26.84
C VAL A 146 3.12 4.76 25.40
N CYS A 147 2.76 5.78 24.62
CA CYS A 147 2.32 5.68 23.23
C CYS A 147 3.07 6.64 22.31
N SER A 148 3.36 6.19 21.09
CA SER A 148 3.82 7.03 19.99
C SER A 148 2.85 6.82 18.81
N PRO A 149 1.88 7.72 18.60
CA PRO A 149 1.05 7.67 17.42
C PRO A 149 1.86 8.12 16.21
N GLN A 150 1.69 7.44 15.10
CA GLN A 150 2.32 7.70 13.82
C GLN A 150 1.22 7.75 12.77
N ILE A 151 1.08 8.86 12.09
CA ILE A 151 0.10 9.04 11.02
C ILE A 151 0.85 9.62 9.83
N ASN A 152 0.57 9.12 8.65
CA ASN A 152 1.15 9.62 7.42
C ASN A 152 0.10 9.68 6.31
N ILE A 153 0.20 10.72 5.50
CA ILE A 153 -0.54 10.88 4.25
C ILE A 153 0.49 11.22 3.19
N GLY A 154 0.62 10.36 2.19
CA GLY A 154 1.68 10.48 1.19
C GLY A 154 1.23 10.25 -0.24
N ILE A 155 2.06 10.72 -1.15
CA ILE A 155 2.00 10.42 -2.56
C ILE A 155 3.34 9.87 -3.01
N GLY A 156 3.31 8.92 -3.94
CA GLY A 156 4.52 8.27 -4.39
C GLY A 156 4.41 7.63 -5.77
N ILE A 157 5.34 6.75 -6.04
CA ILE A 157 5.44 6.00 -7.28
C ILE A 157 5.29 4.51 -6.94
N SER A 158 4.50 3.82 -7.75
CA SER A 158 4.37 2.36 -7.68
C SER A 158 4.47 1.75 -9.07
N ALA A 159 5.00 0.54 -9.13
CA ALA A 159 5.05 -0.25 -10.35
C ALA A 159 4.59 -1.68 -10.07
N ILE A 160 4.11 -2.38 -11.11
CA ILE A 160 3.88 -3.81 -11.09
C ILE A 160 4.53 -4.43 -12.32
N ALA A 161 5.38 -5.43 -12.11
CA ALA A 161 5.80 -6.35 -13.15
C ALA A 161 5.00 -7.66 -12.97
N LEU A 162 4.26 -8.04 -13.98
CA LEU A 162 3.37 -9.20 -13.93
C LEU A 162 3.73 -10.13 -15.06
N TYR A 163 4.14 -11.36 -14.72
CA TYR A 163 4.52 -12.39 -15.68
C TYR A 163 3.62 -13.63 -15.58
N ARG A 164 3.02 -14.00 -16.70
CA ARG A 164 2.11 -15.14 -16.81
C ARG A 164 2.82 -16.32 -17.50
N PHE A 165 2.85 -17.45 -16.81
CA PHE A 165 3.43 -18.69 -17.33
C PHE A 165 2.66 -19.93 -16.84
N LYS A 166 3.06 -21.11 -17.28
CA LYS A 166 2.45 -22.38 -16.87
C LYS A 166 3.52 -23.36 -16.43
N ILE A 167 3.25 -24.10 -15.37
CA ILE A 167 4.02 -25.27 -14.96
C ILE A 167 3.13 -26.50 -15.17
N GLY A 168 3.43 -27.28 -16.19
CA GLY A 168 2.55 -28.35 -16.63
C GLY A 168 1.18 -27.81 -17.05
N LYS A 169 0.12 -28.19 -16.34
CA LYS A 169 -1.27 -27.75 -16.61
C LYS A 169 -1.69 -26.54 -15.72
N LEU A 170 -0.88 -26.19 -14.73
CA LEU A 170 -1.20 -25.13 -13.77
C LEU A 170 -0.76 -23.76 -14.31
N PRO A 171 -1.69 -22.81 -14.57
CA PRO A 171 -1.35 -21.44 -14.88
C PRO A 171 -0.88 -20.73 -13.60
N ILE A 172 0.19 -19.94 -13.72
CA ILE A 172 0.77 -19.17 -12.61
C ILE A 172 0.96 -17.74 -13.07
N THR A 173 0.64 -16.81 -12.19
CA THR A 173 0.94 -15.39 -12.38
C THR A 173 1.93 -14.95 -11.31
N ALA A 174 3.16 -14.65 -11.73
CA ALA A 174 4.15 -14.00 -10.86
C ALA A 174 3.96 -12.48 -10.92
N ARG A 175 4.02 -11.81 -9.77
CA ARG A 175 3.91 -10.36 -9.63
C ARG A 175 5.01 -9.85 -8.72
N TYR A 176 5.68 -8.79 -9.13
CA TYR A 176 6.53 -7.97 -8.30
C TYR A 176 5.99 -6.55 -8.27
N GLN A 177 5.76 -6.02 -7.08
CA GLN A 177 5.20 -4.68 -6.89
C GLN A 177 6.05 -3.90 -5.88
N PRO A 178 6.94 -3.02 -6.35
CA PRO A 178 7.58 -2.01 -5.53
C PRO A 178 6.68 -0.77 -5.39
N SER A 179 6.75 -0.12 -4.22
CA SER A 179 6.08 1.14 -3.92
C SER A 179 7.00 2.02 -3.08
N ILE A 180 7.15 3.28 -3.49
CA ILE A 180 8.04 4.24 -2.83
C ILE A 180 7.29 5.57 -2.70
N PRO A 181 6.85 5.96 -1.51
CA PRO A 181 6.39 7.31 -1.21
C PRO A 181 7.48 8.35 -1.51
N VAL A 182 7.09 9.48 -2.07
CA VAL A 182 8.02 10.55 -2.49
C VAL A 182 7.85 11.78 -1.63
N LEU A 183 6.62 12.18 -1.40
CA LEU A 183 6.23 13.35 -0.62
C LEU A 183 5.04 13.02 0.26
N GLY A 184 4.96 13.69 1.40
CA GLY A 184 3.82 13.51 2.30
C GLY A 184 3.80 14.46 3.47
N VAL A 185 2.85 14.22 4.36
CA VAL A 185 2.77 14.87 5.67
C VAL A 185 2.66 13.76 6.68
N TYR A 186 3.50 13.81 7.71
CA TYR A 186 3.48 12.83 8.78
C TYR A 186 3.42 13.47 10.15
N TYR A 187 2.81 12.77 11.08
CA TYR A 187 2.74 13.12 12.48
C TYR A 187 3.78 12.32 13.26
N LEU A 188 4.65 13.02 13.97
CA LEU A 188 5.63 12.46 14.90
C LEU A 188 5.91 13.46 16.01
N PRO A 189 5.58 13.16 17.29
CA PRO A 189 5.83 14.07 18.41
C PRO A 189 7.33 14.26 18.67
N ASP A 190 7.70 15.40 19.25
CA ASP A 190 9.05 15.66 19.75
C ASP A 190 9.22 15.22 21.21
N TYR A 191 10.45 15.19 21.72
CA TYR A 191 10.75 14.76 23.09
C TYR A 191 10.13 15.66 24.17
N ASP A 192 9.91 16.94 23.87
CA ASP A 192 9.24 17.91 24.73
C ASP A 192 7.70 17.84 24.65
N GLN A 193 7.16 17.05 23.72
CA GLN A 193 5.72 16.82 23.55
C GLN A 193 5.33 15.49 24.21
N SER A 194 5.18 15.49 25.54
CA SER A 194 4.61 14.31 26.22
C SER A 194 3.17 14.05 25.80
N PHE A 195 2.66 12.84 26.03
CA PHE A 195 1.26 12.51 25.77
C PHE A 195 0.28 13.51 26.44
N TYR A 196 0.62 13.97 27.64
CA TYR A 196 -0.18 14.96 28.36
C TYR A 196 -0.20 16.32 27.68
N GLU A 197 0.93 16.79 27.17
CA GLU A 197 1.02 18.06 26.43
C GLU A 197 0.29 18.02 25.10
N ILE A 198 0.36 16.90 24.40
CA ILE A 198 -0.42 16.67 23.17
C ILE A 198 -1.92 16.72 23.49
N TYR A 199 -2.35 16.11 24.58
CA TYR A 199 -3.73 16.17 25.06
C TYR A 199 -4.17 17.62 25.39
N LEU A 200 -3.29 18.46 25.90
CA LEU A 200 -3.53 19.88 26.15
C LEU A 200 -3.47 20.77 24.89
N GLY A 201 -3.22 20.20 23.71
CA GLY A 201 -3.21 20.90 22.42
C GLY A 201 -1.84 21.36 21.95
N ASN A 202 -0.75 20.96 22.59
CA ASN A 202 0.62 21.26 22.13
C ASN A 202 1.09 20.23 21.10
N TYR A 203 0.59 20.36 19.86
CA TYR A 203 0.91 19.43 18.76
C TYR A 203 1.48 20.12 17.51
N LYS A 204 1.80 21.41 17.58
CA LYS A 204 2.21 22.22 16.40
C LYS A 204 3.42 21.66 15.68
N ASP A 205 4.43 21.20 16.43
CA ASP A 205 5.68 20.69 15.87
C ASP A 205 5.64 19.19 15.57
N ALA A 206 4.52 18.52 15.90
CA ALA A 206 4.33 17.11 15.61
C ALA A 206 3.97 16.82 14.15
N VAL A 207 3.44 17.82 13.41
CA VAL A 207 3.08 17.68 11.99
C VAL A 207 4.23 18.15 11.12
N ASN A 208 4.75 17.24 10.29
CA ASN A 208 5.94 17.48 9.50
C ASN A 208 5.71 17.20 8.02
N PHE A 209 6.37 17.96 7.15
CA PHE A 209 6.45 17.64 5.73
C PHE A 209 7.46 16.52 5.50
N GLY A 210 7.03 15.46 4.82
CA GLY A 210 7.83 14.28 4.52
C GLY A 210 8.40 14.32 3.10
N TRP A 211 9.69 14.04 2.97
CA TRP A 211 10.40 13.83 1.71
C TRP A 211 11.58 12.91 1.96
N TRP A 212 12.21 12.38 0.94
CA TRP A 212 13.28 11.38 1.10
C TRP A 212 14.45 11.77 2.00
N GLY A 213 14.64 13.06 2.29
CA GLY A 213 15.67 13.54 3.21
C GLY A 213 15.33 13.39 4.68
N ASN A 214 14.06 13.27 5.05
CA ASN A 214 13.61 13.14 6.44
C ASN A 214 12.68 11.94 6.70
N ARG A 215 12.04 11.42 5.65
CA ARG A 215 11.25 10.19 5.69
C ARG A 215 11.48 9.37 4.42
N PHE A 216 11.89 8.14 4.57
CA PHE A 216 12.06 7.20 3.47
C PHE A 216 11.29 5.92 3.77
N ASP A 217 10.36 5.57 2.90
CA ASP A 217 9.58 4.35 2.95
C ASP A 217 9.80 3.56 1.65
N ILE A 218 9.88 2.26 1.74
CA ILE A 218 9.87 1.35 0.61
C ILE A 218 9.07 0.10 0.95
N GLU A 219 8.21 -0.30 0.06
CA GLU A 219 7.50 -1.57 0.09
C GLU A 219 7.86 -2.40 -1.14
N ASN A 220 8.13 -3.67 -0.94
CA ASN A 220 8.36 -4.63 -2.01
C ASN A 220 7.46 -5.85 -1.77
N LEU A 221 6.59 -6.13 -2.71
CA LEU A 221 5.69 -7.29 -2.68
C LEU A 221 5.99 -8.20 -3.86
N ILE A 222 6.30 -9.47 -3.59
CA ILE A 222 6.43 -10.53 -4.59
C ILE A 222 5.34 -11.55 -4.32
N THR A 223 4.51 -11.88 -5.31
CA THR A 223 3.47 -12.90 -5.18
C THR A 223 3.44 -13.84 -6.39
N PHE A 224 2.99 -15.07 -6.12
CA PHE A 224 2.69 -16.09 -7.11
C PHE A 224 1.23 -16.52 -6.90
N ASP A 225 0.39 -16.24 -7.90
CA ASP A 225 -1.00 -16.66 -7.92
C ASP A 225 -1.12 -17.96 -8.69
N LEU A 226 -1.43 -19.05 -7.99
CA LEU A 226 -1.62 -20.40 -8.54
C LEU A 226 -3.10 -20.55 -8.90
N HIS A 227 -3.44 -20.53 -10.20
CA HIS A 227 -4.83 -20.53 -10.65
C HIS A 227 -5.46 -21.93 -10.59
N LEU A 228 -6.44 -22.08 -9.69
CA LEU A 228 -7.18 -23.32 -9.42
C LEU A 228 -8.63 -23.24 -9.92
N GLY A 229 -8.85 -22.71 -11.13
CA GLY A 229 -10.17 -22.49 -11.69
C GLY A 229 -10.66 -21.05 -11.52
N SER A 230 -11.74 -20.83 -10.79
CA SER A 230 -12.31 -19.48 -10.57
C SER A 230 -11.58 -18.64 -9.51
N ALA A 231 -10.73 -19.29 -8.73
CA ALA A 231 -9.89 -18.63 -7.72
C ALA A 231 -8.44 -19.05 -7.89
N ALA A 232 -7.53 -18.29 -7.28
CA ALA A 232 -6.12 -18.62 -7.21
C ALA A 232 -5.64 -18.58 -5.76
N LEU A 233 -4.75 -19.50 -5.42
CA LEU A 233 -4.00 -19.46 -4.18
C LEU A 233 -2.85 -18.49 -4.37
N ARG A 234 -2.75 -17.48 -3.51
CA ARG A 234 -1.65 -16.50 -3.49
C ARG A 234 -0.62 -16.87 -2.45
N LEU A 235 0.61 -17.01 -2.89
CA LEU A 235 1.78 -17.19 -2.04
C LEU A 235 2.75 -16.05 -2.33
N GLY A 236 3.36 -15.47 -1.30
CA GLY A 236 4.25 -14.35 -1.54
C GLY A 236 5.15 -13.99 -0.38
N TYR A 237 5.92 -12.95 -0.61
CA TYR A 237 6.81 -12.33 0.35
C TYR A 237 6.68 -10.81 0.27
N LYS A 238 6.55 -10.16 1.42
CA LYS A 238 6.49 -8.71 1.54
C LYS A 238 7.64 -8.22 2.40
N ASN A 239 8.28 -7.16 1.96
CA ASN A 239 9.26 -6.42 2.72
C ASN A 239 8.86 -4.96 2.79
N GLU A 240 8.82 -4.42 3.99
CA GLU A 240 8.58 -3.01 4.26
C GLU A 240 9.74 -2.44 5.05
N ALA A 241 10.21 -1.27 4.67
CA ALA A 241 11.19 -0.53 5.42
C ALA A 241 10.82 0.94 5.49
N THR A 242 10.72 1.47 6.71
CA THR A 242 10.44 2.88 7.01
C THR A 242 11.57 3.46 7.82
N THR A 243 12.03 4.64 7.44
CA THR A 243 12.99 5.40 8.24
C THR A 243 12.53 6.86 8.30
N ILE A 244 12.45 7.40 9.52
CA ILE A 244 12.07 8.79 9.76
C ILE A 244 13.17 9.44 10.61
N TRP A 245 13.56 10.63 10.23
CA TRP A 245 14.49 11.49 11.00
C TRP A 245 13.82 12.84 11.25
N LYS A 246 13.70 13.19 12.52
CA LYS A 246 13.19 14.50 12.93
C LYS A 246 13.97 14.96 14.15
N ASN A 247 14.71 16.06 14.04
CA ASN A 247 15.58 16.54 15.11
C ASN A 247 16.49 15.41 15.62
N ASN A 248 16.36 15.03 16.90
CA ASN A 248 17.10 13.92 17.50
C ASN A 248 16.29 12.62 17.57
N ILE A 249 15.09 12.59 16.98
CA ILE A 249 14.23 11.39 16.93
C ILE A 249 14.51 10.62 15.66
N SER A 250 14.69 9.31 15.80
CA SER A 250 14.82 8.37 14.69
C SER A 250 13.83 7.24 14.89
N VAL A 251 12.96 7.04 13.89
CA VAL A 251 12.10 5.86 13.81
C VAL A 251 12.59 5.00 12.64
N ARG A 252 12.86 3.73 12.91
CA ARG A 252 13.28 2.75 11.87
C ARG A 252 12.48 1.48 12.05
N LYS A 253 11.67 1.16 11.07
CA LYS A 253 10.86 -0.06 11.03
C LYS A 253 11.30 -0.90 9.83
N CYS A 254 11.44 -2.21 10.02
CA CYS A 254 11.70 -3.15 8.94
C CYS A 254 10.89 -4.42 9.20
N ILE A 255 10.06 -4.78 8.24
CA ILE A 255 9.21 -5.98 8.30
C ILE A 255 9.57 -6.90 7.15
N HIS A 256 9.58 -8.19 7.45
CA HIS A 256 9.69 -9.27 6.48
C HIS A 256 8.57 -10.26 6.77
N SER A 257 7.66 -10.44 5.82
CA SER A 257 6.51 -11.33 6.00
C SER A 257 6.32 -12.27 4.81
N LEU A 258 5.83 -13.46 5.11
CA LEU A 258 5.23 -14.36 4.14
C LEU A 258 3.78 -13.93 3.94
N VAL A 259 3.35 -13.91 2.70
CA VAL A 259 1.98 -13.55 2.29
C VAL A 259 1.27 -14.82 1.82
N LEU A 260 0.16 -15.11 2.46
CA LEU A 260 -0.74 -16.21 2.09
C LEU A 260 -2.12 -15.64 1.80
N GLY A 261 -2.76 -16.07 0.72
CA GLY A 261 -4.06 -15.50 0.38
C GLY A 261 -4.82 -16.25 -0.68
N ILE A 262 -6.01 -15.73 -0.96
CA ILE A 262 -6.89 -16.21 -2.02
C ILE A 262 -7.25 -15.00 -2.89
N SER A 263 -7.07 -15.14 -4.20
CA SER A 263 -7.46 -14.13 -5.19
C SER A 263 -8.49 -14.69 -6.17
N TRP A 264 -9.37 -13.80 -6.65
CA TRP A 264 -10.41 -14.15 -7.63
C TRP A 264 -10.77 -12.94 -8.49
N GLU A 265 -11.38 -13.19 -9.63
CA GLU A 265 -12.02 -12.15 -10.44
C GLU A 265 -13.55 -12.30 -10.38
N SER A 266 -14.23 -11.17 -10.23
CA SER A 266 -15.70 -11.10 -10.25
C SER A 266 -16.19 -10.12 -11.29
N VAL A 267 -17.32 -10.45 -11.91
CA VAL A 267 -17.98 -9.59 -12.91
C VAL A 267 -19.33 -9.19 -12.38
N ARG A 268 -19.59 -7.88 -12.33
CA ARG A 268 -20.92 -7.35 -12.02
C ARG A 268 -21.69 -7.16 -13.33
N PHE A 269 -22.75 -7.89 -13.50
CA PHE A 269 -23.69 -7.70 -14.61
C PHE A 269 -25.13 -7.68 -14.07
N ASN A 270 -26.03 -7.07 -14.86
CA ASN A 270 -27.46 -7.09 -14.54
C ASN A 270 -28.07 -8.39 -15.11
N PRO A 271 -28.54 -9.34 -14.28
CA PRO A 271 -29.09 -10.59 -14.75
C PRO A 271 -30.27 -10.44 -15.74
N ARG A 272 -31.05 -9.35 -15.59
CA ARG A 272 -32.20 -9.08 -16.45
C ARG A 272 -31.82 -8.63 -17.87
N LYS A 273 -30.63 -8.01 -18.04
CA LYS A 273 -30.15 -7.50 -19.33
C LYS A 273 -29.24 -8.47 -20.06
N GLY A 274 -28.76 -9.52 -19.38
CA GLY A 274 -27.80 -10.45 -19.94
C GLY A 274 -26.43 -9.80 -20.27
N ILE A 275 -25.57 -10.57 -20.93
CA ILE A 275 -24.27 -10.08 -21.42
C ILE A 275 -24.48 -9.61 -22.88
N PRO A 276 -24.12 -8.34 -23.20
CA PRO A 276 -24.22 -7.85 -24.57
C PRO A 276 -23.39 -8.67 -25.54
N LYS A 277 -23.90 -8.91 -26.76
CA LYS A 277 -23.21 -9.72 -27.78
C LYS A 277 -21.87 -9.13 -28.22
N ASN A 278 -21.69 -7.82 -28.12
CA ASN A 278 -20.49 -7.06 -28.44
C ASN A 278 -19.62 -6.73 -27.20
N ALA A 279 -19.80 -7.49 -26.11
CA ALA A 279 -19.03 -7.28 -24.89
C ALA A 279 -17.58 -7.77 -25.04
N LYS A 280 -16.63 -6.93 -24.62
CA LYS A 280 -15.21 -7.27 -24.53
C LYS A 280 -14.78 -7.28 -23.07
N TYR A 281 -14.24 -8.42 -22.63
CA TYR A 281 -13.66 -8.52 -21.28
C TYR A 281 -12.28 -7.87 -21.24
N ILE A 282 -12.08 -6.98 -20.30
CA ILE A 282 -10.80 -6.30 -20.07
C ILE A 282 -10.45 -6.45 -18.60
N SER A 283 -9.74 -7.55 -18.29
CA SER A 283 -9.20 -7.78 -16.95
C SER A 283 -8.10 -6.78 -16.64
N ALA A 284 -7.96 -6.46 -15.36
CA ALA A 284 -6.88 -5.62 -14.86
C ALA A 284 -5.54 -6.39 -14.83
N LEU A 285 -5.56 -7.65 -14.43
CA LEU A 285 -4.36 -8.48 -14.24
C LEU A 285 -4.21 -9.59 -15.29
N TYR A 286 -5.31 -10.06 -15.91
CA TYR A 286 -5.32 -11.25 -16.76
C TYR A 286 -5.78 -10.97 -18.18
#